data_12243ca38294f9b0d5b3d69523d0a2de
#
_entry.id   12243ca38294f9b0d5b3d69523d0a2de
#
_cell.length_a   1.000
_cell.length_b   1.000
_cell.length_c   1.000
_cell.angle_alpha   90.00
_cell.angle_beta   90.00
_cell.angle_gamma   90.00
#
_symmetry.space_group_name_H-M   'P 1'
#
loop_
_entity.id
_entity.type
_entity.pdbx_description
1 polymer ?
#
loop_
_entity_poly.entity_id
_entity_poly.type
_entity_poly.pdbx_seq_one_letter_code
_entity_poly.pdbx_strand_id
1 'polypeptide(L)'
;MASLLAVITLAFSTVVWAESVQAITAPELRGQFAVQEKSSDMHGLALKETEFLKADLREVNLSGTDLRGAVINTSQLQGADLRDADLSDVVGFASHFEGADLRGANFTNAMMMQSRFTDAQIDGADFTNAVIDLPQQRALCARADGSNPISGVSTRESLGCRP
;
A
#
# COMPACT_ATOMS: atom_id res chain seq x y z
N MET A 1 -77.23 12.16 -15.67
CA MET A 1 -76.40 12.43 -14.52
C MET A 1 -75.53 11.18 -14.33
N ALA A 2 -74.37 11.16 -14.94
CA ALA A 2 -73.44 10.05 -14.84
C ALA A 2 -72.10 10.64 -14.43
N SER A 3 -71.66 10.29 -13.22
CA SER A 3 -70.41 10.71 -12.61
C SER A 3 -69.29 9.77 -13.05
N LEU A 4 -68.34 10.24 -13.81
CA LEU A 4 -67.12 9.50 -14.18
C LEU A 4 -66.12 9.62 -13.04
N LEU A 5 -65.87 8.51 -12.35
CA LEU A 5 -64.74 8.35 -11.45
C LEU A 5 -63.49 7.97 -12.28
N ALA A 6 -62.55 8.89 -12.41
CA ALA A 6 -61.28 8.61 -12.97
C ALA A 6 -60.37 7.97 -11.92
N VAL A 7 -60.04 6.70 -12.11
CA VAL A 7 -59.03 5.98 -11.31
C VAL A 7 -57.65 6.39 -11.81
N ILE A 8 -56.94 7.21 -11.00
CA ILE A 8 -55.54 7.52 -11.25
C ILE A 8 -54.71 6.37 -10.69
N THR A 9 -54.21 5.52 -11.56
CA THR A 9 -53.19 4.51 -11.23
C THR A 9 -51.82 5.23 -11.15
N LEU A 10 -51.35 5.47 -9.92
CA LEU A 10 -49.98 5.89 -9.66
C LEU A 10 -49.05 4.71 -9.92
N ALA A 11 -48.40 4.72 -11.07
CA ALA A 11 -47.27 3.86 -11.33
C ALA A 11 -46.08 4.33 -10.47
N PHE A 12 -45.79 3.60 -9.41
CA PHE A 12 -44.53 3.75 -8.69
C PHE A 12 -43.42 3.24 -9.57
N SER A 13 -42.82 4.16 -10.29
CA SER A 13 -41.51 3.94 -10.94
C SER A 13 -40.47 3.84 -9.84
N THR A 14 -40.03 2.61 -9.51
CA THR A 14 -38.87 2.37 -8.67
C THR A 14 -37.66 2.82 -9.46
N VAL A 15 -37.27 4.09 -9.29
CA VAL A 15 -35.95 4.56 -9.70
C VAL A 15 -34.95 3.87 -8.80
N VAL A 16 -34.39 2.77 -9.30
CA VAL A 16 -33.18 2.18 -8.72
C VAL A 16 -32.08 3.22 -8.94
N TRP A 17 -31.76 3.97 -7.90
CA TRP A 17 -30.54 4.75 -7.87
C TRP A 17 -29.39 3.75 -7.91
N ALA A 18 -28.83 3.53 -9.09
CA ALA A 18 -27.50 2.98 -9.18
C ALA A 18 -26.60 4.03 -8.54
N GLU A 19 -26.20 3.80 -7.29
CA GLU A 19 -25.09 4.51 -6.69
C GLU A 19 -23.90 4.27 -7.62
N SER A 20 -23.63 5.27 -8.46
CA SER A 20 -22.38 5.33 -9.18
C SER A 20 -21.30 5.36 -8.11
N VAL A 21 -20.57 4.27 -7.97
CA VAL A 21 -19.28 4.29 -7.29
C VAL A 21 -18.45 5.29 -8.06
N GLN A 22 -18.46 6.54 -7.62
CA GLN A 22 -17.58 7.55 -8.15
C GLN A 22 -16.17 7.09 -7.83
N ALA A 23 -15.45 6.73 -8.89
CA ALA A 23 -14.02 6.51 -8.78
C ALA A 23 -13.45 7.80 -8.16
N ILE A 24 -12.97 7.69 -6.92
CA ILE A 24 -12.32 8.77 -6.21
C ILE A 24 -11.09 9.11 -7.03
N THR A 25 -11.12 10.25 -7.72
CA THR A 25 -9.99 10.71 -8.52
C THR A 25 -8.85 11.14 -7.60
N ALA A 26 -7.64 10.78 -7.96
CA ALA A 26 -6.41 10.98 -7.17
C ALA A 26 -6.20 12.38 -6.54
N PRO A 27 -6.73 13.50 -7.09
CA PRO A 27 -6.61 14.82 -6.46
C PRO A 27 -7.37 14.97 -5.13
N GLU A 28 -8.43 14.19 -4.90
CA GLU A 28 -9.21 14.30 -3.65
C GLU A 28 -8.54 13.58 -2.47
N LEU A 29 -7.63 12.65 -2.76
CA LEU A 29 -6.85 11.94 -1.74
C LEU A 29 -5.67 12.75 -1.19
N ARG A 30 -5.30 13.84 -1.85
CA ARG A 30 -4.15 14.70 -1.47
C ARG A 30 -4.37 15.50 -0.19
N GLY A 31 -4.84 14.98 0.84
CA GLY A 31 -4.97 15.71 2.11
C GLY A 31 -5.90 15.07 3.10
N GLN A 32 -6.61 14.02 2.72
CA GLN A 32 -7.59 13.39 3.60
C GLN A 32 -7.02 12.29 4.50
N PHE A 33 -5.85 11.74 4.17
CA PHE A 33 -5.23 10.70 5.02
C PHE A 33 -4.57 11.23 6.30
N ALA A 34 -4.49 12.55 6.47
CA ALA A 34 -3.90 13.12 7.69
C ALA A 34 -4.85 13.10 8.91
N VAL A 35 -6.16 12.87 8.74
CA VAL A 35 -7.15 13.04 9.83
C VAL A 35 -8.33 12.06 9.72
N GLN A 36 -8.29 11.02 8.89
CA GLN A 36 -9.39 10.05 8.87
C GLN A 36 -9.14 8.97 9.91
N GLU A 37 -10.18 8.60 10.63
CA GLU A 37 -10.15 7.45 11.55
C GLU A 37 -9.41 6.30 10.87
N LYS A 38 -8.32 5.85 11.51
CA LYS A 38 -7.40 4.82 11.03
C LYS A 38 -8.21 3.61 10.54
N SER A 39 -8.50 3.55 9.23
CA SER A 39 -8.91 2.29 8.65
C SER A 39 -7.72 1.35 8.83
N SER A 40 -7.82 0.44 9.78
CA SER A 40 -6.76 -0.51 10.06
C SER A 40 -6.61 -1.55 8.96
N ASP A 41 -7.52 -1.57 8.00
CA ASP A 41 -7.53 -2.53 6.90
C ASP A 41 -7.61 -1.81 5.55
N MET A 42 -6.52 -1.89 4.80
CA MET A 42 -6.37 -1.39 3.43
C MET A 42 -5.97 -2.52 2.48
N HIS A 43 -6.18 -3.78 2.88
CA HIS A 43 -5.80 -4.97 2.11
C HIS A 43 -6.26 -4.89 0.65
N GLY A 44 -5.34 -5.16 -0.27
CA GLY A 44 -5.60 -5.27 -1.70
C GLY A 44 -6.06 -3.98 -2.39
N LEU A 45 -6.00 -2.82 -1.73
CA LEU A 45 -6.40 -1.56 -2.36
C LEU A 45 -5.42 -1.13 -3.45
N ALA A 46 -5.94 -0.42 -4.46
CA ALA A 46 -5.15 0.26 -5.48
C ALA A 46 -4.80 1.67 -5.00
N LEU A 47 -3.58 1.82 -4.43
CA LEU A 47 -3.06 3.06 -3.86
C LEU A 47 -1.88 3.61 -4.69
N LYS A 48 -1.88 3.29 -5.97
CA LYS A 48 -0.83 3.70 -6.91
C LYS A 48 -0.68 5.23 -6.94
N GLU A 49 0.59 5.68 -6.91
CA GLU A 49 0.93 7.11 -6.98
C GLU A 49 0.30 7.97 -5.86
N THR A 50 -0.19 7.35 -4.78
CA THR A 50 -0.78 8.05 -3.64
C THR A 50 0.32 8.67 -2.76
N GLU A 51 0.05 9.86 -2.21
CA GLU A 51 0.98 10.54 -1.31
C GLU A 51 0.61 10.29 0.16
N PHE A 52 1.50 9.64 0.90
CA PHE A 52 1.45 9.43 2.34
C PHE A 52 2.59 10.21 3.00
N LEU A 53 2.41 11.48 3.22
CA LEU A 53 3.43 12.33 3.84
C LEU A 53 3.20 12.40 5.35
N LYS A 54 4.16 11.91 6.14
CA LYS A 54 4.08 11.87 7.62
C LYS A 54 2.83 11.12 8.11
N ALA A 55 2.37 10.15 7.34
CA ALA A 55 1.18 9.37 7.68
C ALA A 55 1.47 8.41 8.84
N ASP A 56 0.49 8.23 9.71
CA ASP A 56 0.51 7.18 10.73
C ASP A 56 -0.17 5.92 10.17
N LEU A 57 0.64 4.98 9.69
CA LEU A 57 0.24 3.69 9.13
C LEU A 57 0.71 2.53 10.03
N ARG A 58 0.97 2.80 11.31
CA ARG A 58 1.39 1.75 12.25
C ARG A 58 0.33 0.69 12.40
N GLU A 59 0.76 -0.58 12.32
CA GLU A 59 -0.10 -1.76 12.48
C GLU A 59 -1.26 -1.84 11.48
N VAL A 60 -1.22 -1.07 10.38
CA VAL A 60 -2.22 -1.10 9.30
C VAL A 60 -1.99 -2.34 8.44
N ASN A 61 -3.08 -2.98 8.02
CA ASN A 61 -3.04 -4.04 7.03
C ASN A 61 -3.00 -3.44 5.61
N LEU A 62 -1.84 -3.50 4.99
CA LEU A 62 -1.56 -3.09 3.61
C LEU A 62 -1.19 -4.29 2.74
N SER A 63 -1.52 -5.51 3.17
CA SER A 63 -1.14 -6.71 2.44
C SER A 63 -1.78 -6.74 1.04
N GLY A 64 -1.00 -7.13 0.03
CA GLY A 64 -1.44 -7.20 -1.35
C GLY A 64 -1.87 -5.87 -1.98
N THR A 65 -1.54 -4.72 -1.37
CA THR A 65 -1.85 -3.40 -1.95
C THR A 65 -0.98 -3.07 -3.15
N ASP A 66 -1.52 -2.35 -4.11
CA ASP A 66 -0.77 -1.72 -5.21
C ASP A 66 -0.34 -0.30 -4.80
N LEU A 67 0.89 -0.17 -4.32
CA LEU A 67 1.51 1.09 -3.89
C LEU A 67 2.53 1.62 -4.91
N ARG A 68 2.50 1.14 -6.14
CA ARG A 68 3.46 1.52 -7.18
C ARG A 68 3.57 3.03 -7.36
N GLY A 69 4.80 3.53 -7.29
CA GLY A 69 5.06 4.96 -7.45
C GLY A 69 4.49 5.84 -6.33
N ALA A 70 3.98 5.26 -5.24
CA ALA A 70 3.49 6.04 -4.11
C ALA A 70 4.64 6.79 -3.40
N VAL A 71 4.30 7.89 -2.72
CA VAL A 71 5.24 8.66 -1.90
C VAL A 71 4.88 8.48 -0.43
N ILE A 72 5.76 7.81 0.33
CA ILE A 72 5.53 7.48 1.75
C ILE A 72 6.56 8.15 2.68
N ASN A 73 7.04 9.33 2.29
CA ASN A 73 8.11 10.03 3.00
C ASN A 73 7.76 10.33 4.47
N THR A 74 8.72 10.03 5.35
CA THR A 74 8.63 10.27 6.81
C THR A 74 7.40 9.63 7.48
N SER A 75 6.82 8.62 6.84
CA SER A 75 5.64 7.91 7.36
C SER A 75 6.02 6.81 8.34
N GLN A 76 5.10 6.50 9.23
CA GLN A 76 5.25 5.51 10.29
C GLN A 76 4.52 4.23 9.86
N LEU A 77 5.26 3.15 9.58
CA LEU A 77 4.74 1.85 9.17
C LEU A 77 5.22 0.74 10.14
N GLN A 78 5.53 1.12 11.39
CA GLN A 78 5.97 0.13 12.38
C GLN A 78 4.90 -0.92 12.60
N GLY A 79 5.29 -2.20 12.47
CA GLY A 79 4.37 -3.31 12.64
C GLY A 79 3.27 -3.43 11.58
N ALA A 80 3.32 -2.65 10.51
CA ALA A 80 2.36 -2.77 9.41
C ALA A 80 2.50 -4.12 8.68
N ASP A 81 1.40 -4.65 8.19
CA ASP A 81 1.38 -5.83 7.33
C ASP A 81 1.43 -5.39 5.85
N LEU A 82 2.56 -5.60 5.21
CA LEU A 82 2.83 -5.27 3.81
C LEU A 82 3.14 -6.53 2.99
N ARG A 83 2.70 -7.70 3.46
CA ARG A 83 2.93 -8.94 2.73
C ARG A 83 2.38 -8.87 1.31
N ASP A 84 3.20 -9.29 0.36
CA ASP A 84 2.86 -9.33 -1.06
C ASP A 84 2.42 -7.98 -1.65
N ALA A 85 2.67 -6.87 -0.96
CA ALA A 85 2.40 -5.53 -1.47
C ALA A 85 3.39 -5.15 -2.57
N ASP A 86 2.90 -4.40 -3.58
CA ASP A 86 3.74 -3.87 -4.65
C ASP A 86 4.15 -2.42 -4.34
N LEU A 87 5.38 -2.27 -3.84
CA LEU A 87 6.04 -0.99 -3.55
C LEU A 87 7.08 -0.63 -4.63
N SER A 88 6.95 -1.15 -5.85
CA SER A 88 7.88 -0.79 -6.92
C SER A 88 7.81 0.71 -7.24
N ASP A 89 8.96 1.29 -7.54
CA ASP A 89 9.12 2.72 -7.83
C ASP A 89 8.68 3.67 -6.68
N VAL A 90 8.45 3.15 -5.46
CA VAL A 90 8.03 3.96 -4.32
C VAL A 90 9.14 4.91 -3.86
N VAL A 91 8.76 6.11 -3.40
CA VAL A 91 9.65 7.06 -2.74
C VAL A 91 9.35 7.07 -1.25
N GLY A 92 10.22 6.46 -0.45
CA GLY A 92 10.03 6.25 1.00
C GLY A 92 11.16 6.82 1.86
N PHE A 93 11.59 8.07 1.58
CA PHE A 93 12.66 8.71 2.34
C PHE A 93 12.31 8.87 3.83
N ALA A 94 13.24 8.48 4.71
CA ALA A 94 13.14 8.58 6.17
C ALA A 94 11.86 7.94 6.76
N SER A 95 11.39 6.86 6.17
CA SER A 95 10.20 6.14 6.62
C SER A 95 10.55 4.98 7.56
N HIS A 96 9.61 4.58 8.38
CA HIS A 96 9.81 3.69 9.50
C HIS A 96 9.07 2.36 9.30
N PHE A 97 9.81 1.29 8.98
CA PHE A 97 9.29 -0.07 8.77
C PHE A 97 9.73 -1.02 9.89
N GLU A 98 10.08 -0.50 11.07
CA GLU A 98 10.54 -1.34 12.17
C GLU A 98 9.46 -2.37 12.56
N GLY A 99 9.84 -3.64 12.56
CA GLY A 99 8.92 -4.75 12.88
C GLY A 99 7.81 -5.00 11.85
N ALA A 100 7.80 -4.31 10.72
CA ALA A 100 6.81 -4.55 9.66
C ALA A 100 6.98 -5.93 9.03
N ASP A 101 5.88 -6.50 8.55
CA ASP A 101 5.88 -7.73 7.76
C ASP A 101 5.93 -7.39 6.28
N LEU A 102 7.12 -7.56 5.67
CA LEU A 102 7.41 -7.25 4.26
C LEU A 102 7.60 -8.53 3.44
N ARG A 103 7.18 -9.68 3.94
CA ARG A 103 7.38 -10.95 3.24
C ARG A 103 6.69 -10.94 1.87
N GLY A 104 7.44 -11.32 0.84
CA GLY A 104 6.95 -11.31 -0.54
C GLY A 104 6.72 -9.94 -1.16
N ALA A 105 6.95 -8.84 -0.44
CA ALA A 105 6.77 -7.48 -0.95
C ALA A 105 7.75 -7.16 -2.08
N ASN A 106 7.34 -6.32 -3.02
CA ASN A 106 8.14 -5.88 -4.15
C ASN A 106 8.62 -4.43 -3.95
N PHE A 107 9.92 -4.23 -3.73
CA PHE A 107 10.59 -2.93 -3.63
C PHE A 107 11.47 -2.62 -4.85
N THR A 108 11.18 -3.20 -6.01
CA THR A 108 11.97 -2.95 -7.23
C THR A 108 12.03 -1.46 -7.52
N ASN A 109 13.24 -0.92 -7.74
CA ASN A 109 13.53 0.50 -7.99
C ASN A 109 13.09 1.45 -6.85
N ALA A 110 12.73 0.99 -5.68
CA ALA A 110 12.29 1.83 -4.57
C ALA A 110 13.40 2.73 -4.04
N MET A 111 13.08 3.96 -3.68
CA MET A 111 14.01 4.94 -3.07
C MET A 111 13.76 5.00 -1.56
N MET A 112 14.57 4.23 -0.78
CA MET A 112 14.35 4.00 0.65
C MET A 112 15.47 4.57 1.53
N MET A 113 16.09 5.68 1.09
CA MET A 113 17.18 6.32 1.84
C MET A 113 16.70 6.81 3.21
N GLN A 114 17.53 6.64 4.24
CA GLN A 114 17.28 6.98 5.64
C GLN A 114 16.08 6.22 6.27
N SER A 115 15.50 5.28 5.56
CA SER A 115 14.41 4.46 6.10
C SER A 115 14.94 3.35 6.99
N ARG A 116 14.13 2.93 7.96
CA ARG A 116 14.51 1.95 8.98
C ARG A 116 13.72 0.65 8.79
N PHE A 117 14.47 -0.46 8.82
CA PHE A 117 13.93 -1.81 8.66
C PHE A 117 14.28 -2.74 9.85
N THR A 118 14.61 -2.17 11.02
CA THR A 118 14.97 -2.97 12.17
C THR A 118 13.85 -3.97 12.49
N ASP A 119 14.20 -5.25 12.65
CA ASP A 119 13.26 -6.35 12.95
C ASP A 119 12.12 -6.55 11.93
N ALA A 120 12.15 -5.88 10.77
CA ALA A 120 11.21 -6.16 9.68
C ALA A 120 11.43 -7.56 9.11
N GLN A 121 10.35 -8.30 8.82
CA GLN A 121 10.39 -9.60 8.17
C GLN A 121 10.47 -9.38 6.66
N ILE A 122 11.47 -9.95 5.98
CA ILE A 122 11.77 -9.66 4.58
C ILE A 122 11.88 -10.91 3.70
N ASP A 123 11.50 -12.09 4.21
CA ASP A 123 11.62 -13.34 3.48
C ASP A 123 10.86 -13.28 2.15
N GLY A 124 11.52 -13.51 1.05
CA GLY A 124 10.94 -13.41 -0.27
C GLY A 124 10.67 -11.98 -0.76
N ALA A 125 11.07 -10.94 -0.03
CA ALA A 125 10.97 -9.57 -0.55
C ALA A 125 11.98 -9.32 -1.67
N ASP A 126 11.58 -8.56 -2.69
CA ASP A 126 12.42 -8.19 -3.83
C ASP A 126 12.87 -6.73 -3.72
N PHE A 127 14.18 -6.52 -3.54
CA PHE A 127 14.83 -5.21 -3.47
C PHE A 127 15.65 -4.88 -4.72
N THR A 128 15.34 -5.48 -5.86
CA THR A 128 16.10 -5.24 -7.10
C THR A 128 16.14 -3.75 -7.42
N ASN A 129 17.36 -3.22 -7.59
CA ASN A 129 17.63 -1.80 -7.82
C ASN A 129 17.10 -0.84 -6.73
N ALA A 130 16.68 -1.33 -5.58
CA ALA A 130 16.25 -0.45 -4.49
C ALA A 130 17.45 0.32 -3.92
N VAL A 131 17.25 1.61 -3.64
CA VAL A 131 18.28 2.47 -3.03
C VAL A 131 18.08 2.49 -1.53
N ILE A 132 18.95 1.77 -0.81
CA ILE A 132 18.94 1.63 0.65
C ILE A 132 20.34 2.03 1.19
N ASP A 133 20.40 2.66 2.36
CA ASP A 133 21.68 2.99 3.00
C ASP A 133 22.46 1.72 3.36
N LEU A 134 23.78 1.77 3.17
CA LEU A 134 24.67 0.62 3.40
C LEU A 134 24.50 -0.04 4.78
N PRO A 135 24.33 0.68 5.90
CA PRO A 135 24.11 0.04 7.21
C PRO A 135 22.82 -0.77 7.24
N GLN A 136 21.72 -0.26 6.65
CA GLN A 136 20.46 -0.98 6.55
C GLN A 136 20.58 -2.19 5.63
N GLN A 137 21.16 -2.04 4.46
CA GLN A 137 21.40 -3.13 3.52
C GLN A 137 22.19 -4.28 4.18
N ARG A 138 23.25 -3.99 4.93
CA ARG A 138 24.01 -5.01 5.65
C ARG A 138 23.18 -5.73 6.70
N ALA A 139 22.36 -5.00 7.45
CA ALA A 139 21.47 -5.56 8.45
C ALA A 139 20.40 -6.46 7.83
N LEU A 140 19.85 -6.06 6.66
CA LEU A 140 18.91 -6.86 5.88
C LEU A 140 19.59 -8.12 5.34
N CYS A 141 20.80 -8.02 4.79
CA CYS A 141 21.55 -9.15 4.28
C CYS A 141 21.82 -10.25 5.34
N ALA A 142 21.95 -9.88 6.61
CA ALA A 142 22.18 -10.83 7.70
C ALA A 142 21.00 -11.79 7.95
N ARG A 143 19.78 -11.39 7.52
CA ARG A 143 18.54 -12.16 7.73
C ARG A 143 17.75 -12.39 6.42
N ALA A 144 18.29 -11.98 5.28
CA ALA A 144 17.65 -12.18 3.98
C ALA A 144 17.56 -13.66 3.62
N ASP A 145 16.36 -14.15 3.35
CA ASP A 145 16.06 -15.51 2.93
C ASP A 145 14.87 -15.53 1.95
N GLY A 146 14.62 -16.68 1.34
CA GLY A 146 13.51 -16.87 0.43
C GLY A 146 13.70 -16.23 -0.95
N SER A 147 12.70 -16.42 -1.78
CA SER A 147 12.60 -15.83 -3.12
C SER A 147 11.23 -15.21 -3.32
N ASN A 148 11.17 -14.09 -4.04
CA ASN A 148 9.91 -13.40 -4.30
C ASN A 148 8.97 -14.30 -5.12
N PRO A 149 7.71 -14.46 -4.72
CA PRO A 149 6.78 -15.38 -5.38
C PRO A 149 6.39 -14.94 -6.80
N ILE A 150 6.56 -13.66 -7.13
CA ILE A 150 6.20 -13.07 -8.42
C ILE A 150 7.41 -13.00 -9.35
N SER A 151 8.51 -12.36 -8.91
CA SER A 151 9.73 -12.17 -9.74
C SER A 151 10.64 -13.41 -9.76
N GLY A 152 10.54 -14.28 -8.76
CA GLY A 152 11.44 -15.44 -8.58
C GLY A 152 12.84 -15.07 -8.09
N VAL A 153 13.16 -13.79 -7.92
CA VAL A 153 14.47 -13.31 -7.45
C VAL A 153 14.60 -13.58 -5.96
N SER A 154 15.78 -14.08 -5.54
CA SER A 154 16.02 -14.28 -4.10
C SER A 154 16.24 -12.95 -3.40
N THR A 155 15.76 -12.82 -2.15
CA THR A 155 15.94 -11.62 -1.34
C THR A 155 17.42 -11.25 -1.18
N ARG A 156 18.29 -12.24 -1.02
CA ARG A 156 19.74 -12.02 -0.92
C ARG A 156 20.34 -11.43 -2.19
N GLU A 157 19.92 -11.95 -3.35
CA GLU A 157 20.40 -11.50 -4.66
C GLU A 157 19.92 -10.06 -4.93
N SER A 158 18.64 -9.79 -4.72
CA SER A 158 18.04 -8.48 -4.94
C SER A 158 18.67 -7.38 -4.07
N LEU A 159 19.09 -7.70 -2.84
CA LEU A 159 19.83 -6.82 -1.94
C LEU A 159 21.32 -6.67 -2.32
N GLY A 160 21.84 -7.46 -3.24
CA GLY A 160 23.28 -7.46 -3.56
C GLY A 160 24.15 -7.95 -2.39
N CYS A 161 23.66 -8.89 -1.60
CA CYS A 161 24.40 -9.45 -0.46
C CYS A 161 25.62 -10.23 -0.95
N ARG A 162 26.77 -9.94 -0.36
CA ARG A 162 27.99 -10.71 -0.65
C ARG A 162 27.88 -12.13 -0.05
N PRO A 163 28.47 -13.14 -0.68
CA PRO A 163 28.55 -14.49 -0.14
C PRO A 163 29.28 -14.54 1.20
#